data_11c90bb10481eaaa9867ade38522f076
#
_entry.id   11c90bb10481eaaa9867ade38522f076
#
_cell.length_a   1.000
_cell.length_b   1.000
_cell.length_c   1.000
_cell.angle_alpha   90.00
_cell.angle_beta   90.00
_cell.angle_gamma   90.00
#
_symmetry.space_group_name_H-M   'P 1'
#
loop_
_entity.id
_entity.type
_entity.pdbx_description
1 polymer ?
#
loop_
_entity_poly.entity_id
_entity_poly.type
_entity_poly.pdbx_seq_one_letter_code
_entity_poly.pdbx_strand_id
1 'polypeptide(L)'
;NLNIYLEGKCVLSEERANLQKAWSKVSWQIARMRDNPECADSENDLISDPHHGGLTLAVGFDPEENIAAPYINTGVRPKVAILREQGVNSQNEMASAFMQAGFNPVDVHMTDLLSGRANLAEFVGLAACGGFSYGDVLGAGGGWSKTILHNAGLQNMFRRFFENPNTFTLGVCNGCQMVSQLK
;
A
#
# COMPACT_ATOMS: atom_id res chain seq x y z
N ASN A 1 -29.42 -3.39 -16.94
CA ASN A 1 -28.90 -4.07 -18.13
C ASN A 1 -27.71 -3.27 -18.70
N LEU A 2 -26.77 -3.99 -19.36
CA LEU A 2 -25.73 -3.42 -20.22
C LEU A 2 -26.22 -3.51 -21.66
N ASN A 3 -26.26 -2.38 -22.35
CA ASN A 3 -26.69 -2.31 -23.74
C ASN A 3 -25.55 -1.82 -24.62
N ILE A 4 -25.30 -2.53 -25.73
CA ILE A 4 -24.31 -2.12 -26.75
C ILE A 4 -25.08 -1.82 -28.04
N TYR A 5 -24.80 -0.68 -28.64
CA TYR A 5 -25.42 -0.23 -29.87
C TYR A 5 -24.37 -0.12 -30.99
N LEU A 6 -24.76 -0.57 -32.18
CA LEU A 6 -24.02 -0.37 -33.41
C LEU A 6 -24.95 0.32 -34.42
N GLU A 7 -24.56 1.46 -34.92
CA GLU A 7 -25.35 2.27 -35.87
C GLU A 7 -26.82 2.49 -35.44
N GLY A 8 -27.02 2.74 -34.13
CA GLY A 8 -28.32 2.97 -33.53
C GLY A 8 -29.14 1.70 -33.26
N LYS A 9 -28.67 0.52 -33.67
CA LYS A 9 -29.32 -0.77 -33.38
C LYS A 9 -28.67 -1.39 -32.14
N CYS A 10 -29.51 -1.82 -31.16
CA CYS A 10 -29.03 -2.60 -30.02
C CYS A 10 -28.56 -3.98 -30.50
N VAL A 11 -27.28 -4.27 -30.34
CA VAL A 11 -26.65 -5.55 -30.74
C VAL A 11 -26.40 -6.47 -29.54
N LEU A 12 -26.40 -5.93 -28.33
CA LEU A 12 -26.37 -6.69 -27.09
C LEU A 12 -27.23 -5.98 -26.03
N SER A 13 -28.07 -6.72 -25.34
CA SER A 13 -28.77 -6.27 -24.13
C SER A 13 -28.76 -7.43 -23.16
N GLU A 14 -28.01 -7.30 -22.06
CA GLU A 14 -27.85 -8.39 -21.10
C GLU A 14 -27.75 -7.84 -19.68
N GLU A 15 -28.15 -8.63 -18.70
CA GLU A 15 -28.01 -8.28 -17.32
C GLU A 15 -26.53 -8.36 -16.87
N ARG A 16 -26.11 -7.41 -16.02
CA ARG A 16 -24.76 -7.40 -15.46
C ARG A 16 -24.41 -8.73 -14.79
N ALA A 17 -25.33 -9.31 -14.02
CA ALA A 17 -25.12 -10.55 -13.30
C ALA A 17 -24.84 -11.73 -14.25
N ASN A 18 -25.57 -11.83 -15.36
CA ASN A 18 -25.38 -12.87 -16.37
C ASN A 18 -24.00 -12.75 -17.03
N LEU A 19 -23.59 -11.53 -17.39
CA LEU A 19 -22.28 -11.27 -17.97
C LEU A 19 -21.15 -11.60 -16.96
N GLN A 20 -21.32 -11.22 -15.70
CA GLN A 20 -20.35 -11.51 -14.65
C GLN A 20 -20.25 -13.01 -14.37
N LYS A 21 -21.38 -13.73 -14.29
CA LYS A 21 -21.39 -15.21 -14.15
C LYS A 21 -20.73 -15.90 -15.34
N ALA A 22 -20.99 -15.42 -16.56
CA ALA A 22 -20.36 -15.98 -17.76
C ALA A 22 -18.84 -15.79 -17.73
N TRP A 23 -18.37 -14.59 -17.33
CA TRP A 23 -16.96 -14.26 -17.22
C TRP A 23 -16.25 -15.04 -16.11
N SER A 24 -16.86 -15.16 -14.92
CA SER A 24 -16.26 -15.83 -13.77
C SER A 24 -16.44 -17.35 -13.75
N LYS A 25 -17.20 -17.92 -14.70
CA LYS A 25 -17.56 -19.35 -14.72
C LYS A 25 -16.37 -20.30 -14.57
N VAL A 26 -15.28 -20.04 -15.29
CA VAL A 26 -14.08 -20.90 -15.24
C VAL A 26 -13.42 -20.81 -13.87
N SER A 27 -13.23 -19.61 -13.33
CA SER A 27 -12.64 -19.39 -12.00
C SER A 27 -13.47 -20.06 -10.90
N TRP A 28 -14.80 -19.95 -10.97
CA TRP A 28 -15.71 -20.62 -10.06
C TRP A 28 -15.58 -22.15 -10.13
N GLN A 29 -15.54 -22.73 -11.34
CA GLN A 29 -15.36 -24.17 -11.52
C GLN A 29 -14.05 -24.67 -10.91
N ILE A 30 -12.95 -23.90 -11.13
CA ILE A 30 -11.64 -24.22 -10.54
C ILE A 30 -11.70 -24.13 -9.01
N ALA A 31 -12.34 -23.09 -8.46
CA ALA A 31 -12.50 -22.93 -7.02
C ALA A 31 -13.27 -24.10 -6.40
N ARG A 32 -14.37 -24.53 -7.02
CA ARG A 32 -15.14 -25.71 -6.58
C ARG A 32 -14.32 -27.00 -6.51
N MET A 33 -13.36 -27.15 -7.44
CA MET A 33 -12.50 -28.35 -7.50
C MET A 33 -11.34 -28.29 -6.49
N ARG A 34 -10.86 -27.11 -6.17
CA ARG A 34 -9.67 -26.90 -5.34
C ARG A 34 -10.03 -26.63 -3.87
N ASP A 35 -11.08 -25.85 -3.64
CA ASP A 35 -11.45 -25.33 -2.33
C ASP A 35 -12.74 -26.02 -1.81
N ASN A 36 -13.40 -25.44 -0.80
CA ASN A 36 -14.69 -25.92 -0.35
C ASN A 36 -15.78 -25.60 -1.39
N PRO A 37 -16.46 -26.63 -1.98
CA PRO A 37 -17.47 -26.43 -3.03
C PRO A 37 -18.65 -25.56 -2.58
N GLU A 38 -19.12 -25.71 -1.34
CA GLU A 38 -20.24 -24.94 -0.81
C GLU A 38 -19.93 -23.46 -0.71
N CYS A 39 -18.69 -23.11 -0.30
CA CYS A 39 -18.23 -21.73 -0.26
C CYS A 39 -18.13 -21.14 -1.67
N ALA A 40 -17.57 -21.90 -2.61
CA ALA A 40 -17.44 -21.46 -4.00
C ALA A 40 -18.81 -21.25 -4.67
N ASP A 41 -19.77 -22.13 -4.39
CA ASP A 41 -21.13 -22.00 -4.90
C ASP A 41 -21.85 -20.79 -4.28
N SER A 42 -21.74 -20.61 -2.97
CA SER A 42 -22.30 -19.45 -2.26
C SER A 42 -21.75 -18.13 -2.80
N GLU A 43 -20.44 -18.03 -3.04
CA GLU A 43 -19.82 -16.83 -3.64
C GLU A 43 -20.36 -16.56 -5.05
N ASN A 44 -20.49 -17.60 -5.86
CA ASN A 44 -21.05 -17.48 -7.22
C ASN A 44 -22.52 -17.04 -7.22
N ASP A 45 -23.31 -17.50 -6.25
CA ASP A 45 -24.74 -17.16 -6.14
C ASP A 45 -24.96 -15.71 -5.73
N LEU A 46 -24.05 -15.13 -4.90
CA LEU A 46 -24.08 -13.72 -4.53
C LEU A 46 -24.02 -12.77 -5.73
N ILE A 47 -23.45 -13.19 -6.88
CA ILE A 47 -23.41 -12.39 -8.11
C ILE A 47 -24.82 -12.00 -8.58
N SER A 48 -25.80 -12.87 -8.33
CA SER A 48 -27.20 -12.66 -8.73
C SER A 48 -28.09 -12.05 -7.65
N ASP A 49 -27.58 -11.88 -6.45
CA ASP A 49 -28.33 -11.27 -5.36
C ASP A 49 -28.35 -9.74 -5.52
N PRO A 50 -29.52 -9.14 -5.85
CA PRO A 50 -29.63 -7.70 -6.02
C PRO A 50 -29.53 -6.92 -4.69
N HIS A 51 -29.66 -7.62 -3.56
CA HIS A 51 -29.62 -7.05 -2.22
C HIS A 51 -28.24 -7.19 -1.56
N HIS A 52 -27.33 -7.94 -2.19
CA HIS A 52 -25.97 -8.08 -1.70
C HIS A 52 -25.18 -6.78 -1.92
N GLY A 53 -25.09 -5.98 -0.86
CA GLY A 53 -24.42 -4.67 -0.88
C GLY A 53 -22.89 -4.73 -0.90
N GLY A 54 -22.27 -5.93 -0.95
CA GLY A 54 -20.82 -6.10 -0.82
C GLY A 54 -20.34 -5.90 0.62
N LEU A 55 -19.10 -5.45 0.76
CA LEU A 55 -18.52 -5.13 2.07
C LEU A 55 -19.10 -3.80 2.59
N THR A 56 -19.47 -3.78 3.85
CA THR A 56 -19.93 -2.58 4.56
C THR A 56 -18.85 -2.09 5.51
N LEU A 57 -18.67 -0.77 5.60
CA LEU A 57 -17.76 -0.17 6.55
C LEU A 57 -18.45 -0.03 7.91
N ALA A 58 -17.78 -0.51 8.96
CA ALA A 58 -18.16 -0.25 10.35
C ALA A 58 -16.97 0.42 11.05
N VAL A 59 -16.89 1.75 10.92
CA VAL A 59 -15.81 2.53 11.50
C VAL A 59 -16.21 3.05 12.90
N GLY A 60 -15.25 3.06 13.84
CA GLY A 60 -15.45 3.58 15.19
C GLY A 60 -15.05 5.06 15.34
N PHE A 61 -14.89 5.79 14.25
CA PHE A 61 -14.51 7.19 14.21
C PHE A 61 -15.35 7.94 13.16
N ASP A 62 -15.40 9.27 13.26
CA ASP A 62 -16.04 10.11 12.25
C ASP A 62 -15.10 10.28 11.04
N PRO A 63 -15.44 9.74 9.85
CA PRO A 63 -14.60 9.86 8.66
C PRO A 63 -14.47 11.30 8.13
N GLU A 64 -15.36 12.21 8.53
CA GLU A 64 -15.29 13.61 8.15
C GLU A 64 -14.42 14.46 9.11
N GLU A 65 -14.01 13.89 10.25
CA GLU A 65 -13.13 14.55 11.20
C GLU A 65 -11.70 14.64 10.67
N ASN A 66 -11.17 15.85 10.55
CA ASN A 66 -9.76 16.08 10.22
C ASN A 66 -8.93 16.23 11.51
N ILE A 67 -8.46 15.13 12.07
CA ILE A 67 -7.62 15.11 13.27
C ILE A 67 -6.27 15.82 13.09
N ALA A 68 -5.80 16.01 11.87
CA ALA A 68 -4.55 16.71 11.58
C ALA A 68 -4.71 18.25 11.55
N ALA A 69 -5.93 18.77 11.41
CA ALA A 69 -6.20 20.19 11.26
C ALA A 69 -5.58 21.08 12.35
N PRO A 70 -5.64 20.75 13.65
CA PRO A 70 -5.02 21.55 14.70
C PRO A 70 -3.50 21.70 14.53
N TYR A 71 -2.83 20.64 14.07
CA TYR A 71 -1.37 20.62 13.86
C TYR A 71 -0.99 21.35 12.57
N ILE A 72 -1.77 21.17 11.50
CA ILE A 72 -1.60 21.87 10.21
C ILE A 72 -1.67 23.39 10.41
N ASN A 73 -2.59 23.85 11.24
CA ASN A 73 -2.83 25.27 11.52
C ASN A 73 -1.67 25.94 12.28
N THR A 74 -0.79 25.17 12.93
CA THR A 74 0.43 25.73 13.55
C THR A 74 1.43 26.27 12.55
N GLY A 75 1.36 25.85 11.28
CA GLY A 75 2.33 26.17 10.23
C GLY A 75 3.64 25.37 10.33
N VAL A 76 3.87 24.63 11.40
CA VAL A 76 5.04 23.75 11.54
C VAL A 76 4.87 22.53 10.63
N ARG A 77 5.94 22.18 9.92
CA ARG A 77 5.98 21.06 8.98
C ARG A 77 7.17 20.15 9.29
N PRO A 78 7.05 19.20 10.22
CA PRO A 78 8.14 18.27 10.54
C PRO A 78 8.55 17.46 9.30
N LYS A 79 9.85 17.20 9.14
CA LYS A 79 10.35 16.44 8.00
C LYS A 79 10.13 14.94 8.18
N VAL A 80 9.63 14.28 7.13
CA VAL A 80 9.51 12.81 7.04
C VAL A 80 10.29 12.32 5.82
N ALA A 81 11.17 11.34 6.03
CA ALA A 81 11.87 10.69 4.94
C ALA A 81 10.92 9.69 4.24
N ILE A 82 10.66 9.93 2.97
CA ILE A 82 9.97 8.96 2.10
C ILE A 82 11.06 8.08 1.48
N LEU A 83 11.30 6.96 2.14
CA LEU A 83 12.42 6.07 1.80
C LEU A 83 12.05 5.15 0.65
N ARG A 84 12.94 5.09 -0.33
CA ARG A 84 12.80 4.19 -1.48
C ARG A 84 14.12 3.57 -1.91
N GLU A 85 14.00 2.48 -2.63
CA GLU A 85 15.05 1.74 -3.31
C GLU A 85 14.57 1.35 -4.71
N GLN A 86 15.44 0.83 -5.57
CA GLN A 86 15.05 0.31 -6.88
C GLN A 86 13.94 -0.73 -6.75
N GLY A 87 12.92 -0.65 -7.59
CA GLY A 87 11.72 -1.51 -7.55
C GLY A 87 10.66 -1.09 -6.54
N VAL A 88 10.91 -0.04 -5.76
CA VAL A 88 9.90 0.59 -4.89
C VAL A 88 8.92 1.41 -5.73
N ASN A 89 7.68 1.46 -5.28
CA ASN A 89 6.57 2.13 -5.93
C ASN A 89 5.76 2.95 -4.91
N SER A 90 4.94 3.88 -5.41
CA SER A 90 4.03 4.72 -4.60
C SER A 90 4.71 5.73 -3.67
N GLN A 91 5.94 6.11 -3.91
CA GLN A 91 6.63 7.13 -3.12
C GLN A 91 5.99 8.53 -3.26
N ASN A 92 5.43 8.86 -4.43
CA ASN A 92 4.76 10.12 -4.67
C ASN A 92 3.42 10.19 -3.92
N GLU A 93 2.66 9.11 -3.94
CA GLU A 93 1.40 8.98 -3.20
C GLU A 93 1.63 9.02 -1.70
N MET A 94 2.69 8.37 -1.22
CA MET A 94 3.10 8.42 0.18
C MET A 94 3.48 9.85 0.59
N ALA A 95 4.28 10.54 -0.22
CA ALA A 95 4.64 11.93 0.01
C ALA A 95 3.39 12.83 0.04
N SER A 96 2.45 12.63 -0.89
CA SER A 96 1.19 13.37 -0.92
C SER A 96 0.37 13.16 0.36
N ALA A 97 0.25 11.92 0.83
CA ALA A 97 -0.47 11.59 2.06
C ALA A 97 0.16 12.29 3.28
N PHE A 98 1.48 12.23 3.43
CA PHE A 98 2.18 12.92 4.52
C PHE A 98 2.06 14.44 4.42
N MET A 99 2.08 15.01 3.21
CA MET A 99 1.88 16.44 3.02
C MET A 99 0.47 16.88 3.44
N GLN A 100 -0.55 16.10 3.10
CA GLN A 100 -1.93 16.34 3.54
C GLN A 100 -2.09 16.23 5.05
N ALA A 101 -1.33 15.33 5.69
CA ALA A 101 -1.29 15.20 7.15
C ALA A 101 -0.47 16.30 7.86
N GLY A 102 0.11 17.25 7.11
CA GLY A 102 0.81 18.40 7.67
C GLY A 102 2.33 18.22 7.86
N PHE A 103 2.92 17.19 7.29
CA PHE A 103 4.37 17.00 7.29
C PHE A 103 5.05 17.64 6.07
N ASN A 104 6.38 17.72 6.13
CA ASN A 104 7.23 18.03 4.99
C ASN A 104 7.90 16.73 4.51
N PRO A 105 7.33 16.03 3.53
CA PRO A 105 7.91 14.80 2.98
C PRO A 105 9.14 15.12 2.13
N VAL A 106 10.20 14.36 2.34
CA VAL A 106 11.45 14.47 1.57
C VAL A 106 11.70 13.10 0.93
N ASP A 107 11.85 13.10 -0.40
CA ASP A 107 12.23 11.88 -1.14
C ASP A 107 13.68 11.51 -0.80
N VAL A 108 13.87 10.30 -0.29
CA VAL A 108 15.18 9.79 0.13
C VAL A 108 15.40 8.42 -0.52
N HIS A 109 16.34 8.35 -1.45
CA HIS A 109 16.79 7.09 -2.00
C HIS A 109 17.90 6.48 -1.13
N MET A 110 18.00 5.15 -1.06
CA MET A 110 19.05 4.49 -0.28
C MET A 110 20.46 4.94 -0.64
N THR A 111 20.71 5.34 -1.90
CA THR A 111 22.00 5.92 -2.32
C THR A 111 22.29 7.28 -1.66
N ASP A 112 21.27 8.02 -1.23
CA ASP A 112 21.47 9.29 -0.51
C ASP A 112 21.99 9.04 0.90
N LEU A 113 21.44 8.00 1.56
CA LEU A 113 21.94 7.57 2.87
C LEU A 113 23.35 6.97 2.77
N LEU A 114 23.60 6.14 1.75
CA LEU A 114 24.90 5.51 1.51
C LEU A 114 26.01 6.53 1.23
N SER A 115 25.70 7.58 0.48
CA SER A 115 26.66 8.64 0.12
C SER A 115 26.77 9.76 1.15
N GLY A 116 25.93 9.73 2.19
CA GLY A 116 25.91 10.79 3.20
C GLY A 116 25.23 12.10 2.75
N ARG A 117 24.53 12.10 1.59
CA ARG A 117 23.74 13.26 1.14
C ARG A 117 22.50 13.49 1.99
N ALA A 118 21.99 12.45 2.65
CA ALA A 118 20.90 12.52 3.63
C ALA A 118 21.28 11.74 4.88
N ASN A 119 20.73 12.15 6.03
CA ASN A 119 20.88 11.47 7.30
C ASN A 119 19.53 11.35 7.99
N LEU A 120 19.19 10.17 8.51
CA LEU A 120 17.92 9.94 9.20
C LEU A 120 17.73 10.81 10.44
N ALA A 121 18.82 11.31 11.05
CA ALA A 121 18.75 12.25 12.17
C ALA A 121 18.06 13.59 11.86
N GLU A 122 17.87 13.90 10.56
CA GLU A 122 17.18 15.12 10.12
C GLU A 122 15.65 14.99 10.10
N PHE A 123 15.12 13.80 10.36
CA PHE A 123 13.71 13.47 10.19
C PHE A 123 13.07 13.04 11.49
N VAL A 124 11.79 13.38 11.67
CA VAL A 124 10.96 12.88 12.77
C VAL A 124 10.25 11.59 12.41
N GLY A 125 10.16 11.28 11.12
CA GLY A 125 9.49 10.08 10.61
C GLY A 125 10.21 9.47 9.42
N LEU A 126 10.05 8.17 9.28
CA LEU A 126 10.53 7.35 8.17
C LEU A 126 9.36 6.57 7.59
N ALA A 127 9.03 6.79 6.33
CA ALA A 127 8.04 6.02 5.59
C ALA A 127 8.75 5.15 4.53
N ALA A 128 8.81 3.84 4.76
CA ALA A 128 9.32 2.87 3.80
C ALA A 128 8.19 2.41 2.89
N CYS A 129 8.28 2.73 1.61
CA CYS A 129 7.24 2.50 0.62
C CYS A 129 7.15 1.04 0.16
N GLY A 130 6.04 0.71 -0.49
CA GLY A 130 5.79 -0.60 -1.08
C GLY A 130 6.44 -0.79 -2.44
N GLY A 131 6.20 -1.94 -3.04
CA GLY A 131 6.74 -2.33 -4.33
C GLY A 131 7.44 -3.67 -4.26
N PHE A 132 8.48 -3.85 -5.07
CA PHE A 132 9.28 -5.08 -5.15
C PHE A 132 10.76 -4.70 -5.20
N SER A 133 11.31 -4.26 -4.06
CA SER A 133 12.71 -3.85 -3.98
C SER A 133 13.64 -4.97 -4.40
N TYR A 134 14.56 -4.69 -5.32
CA TYR A 134 15.45 -5.68 -5.94
C TYR A 134 14.71 -6.87 -6.58
N GLY A 135 13.45 -6.67 -7.05
CA GLY A 135 12.62 -7.72 -7.63
C GLY A 135 12.31 -8.87 -6.66
N ASP A 136 12.44 -8.65 -5.35
CA ASP A 136 12.28 -9.66 -4.29
C ASP A 136 13.13 -10.93 -4.47
N VAL A 137 14.23 -10.86 -5.21
CA VAL A 137 15.11 -12.01 -5.54
C VAL A 137 15.67 -12.68 -4.29
N LEU A 138 15.94 -11.92 -3.23
CA LEU A 138 16.44 -12.44 -1.95
C LEU A 138 15.34 -12.60 -0.88
N GLY A 139 14.09 -12.71 -1.32
CA GLY A 139 12.90 -12.66 -0.49
C GLY A 139 12.33 -11.23 -0.39
N ALA A 140 11.03 -11.14 -0.09
CA ALA A 140 10.31 -9.88 -0.06
C ALA A 140 10.94 -8.87 0.94
N GLY A 141 11.37 -7.72 0.44
CA GLY A 141 12.14 -6.73 1.18
C GLY A 141 13.58 -7.15 1.53
N GLY A 142 14.00 -8.38 1.14
CA GLY A 142 15.26 -8.97 1.56
C GLY A 142 16.50 -8.27 1.00
N GLY A 143 16.48 -7.87 -0.27
CA GLY A 143 17.58 -7.11 -0.87
C GLY A 143 17.80 -5.78 -0.16
N TRP A 144 16.70 -5.06 0.09
CA TRP A 144 16.72 -3.77 0.75
C TRP A 144 17.20 -3.86 2.20
N SER A 145 16.68 -4.79 2.99
CA SER A 145 17.13 -5.00 4.38
C SER A 145 18.62 -5.39 4.45
N LYS A 146 19.09 -6.26 3.54
CA LYS A 146 20.51 -6.67 3.49
C LYS A 146 21.45 -5.51 3.14
N THR A 147 21.03 -4.57 2.28
CA THR A 147 21.80 -3.35 2.02
C THR A 147 22.06 -2.57 3.31
N ILE A 148 21.09 -2.52 4.20
CA ILE A 148 21.21 -1.85 5.51
C ILE A 148 22.03 -2.68 6.47
N LEU A 149 21.69 -3.97 6.64
CA LEU A 149 22.31 -4.86 7.64
C LEU A 149 23.80 -5.13 7.38
N HIS A 150 24.23 -5.13 6.11
CA HIS A 150 25.62 -5.38 5.74
C HIS A 150 26.45 -4.09 5.55
N ASN A 151 25.89 -2.92 5.91
CA ASN A 151 26.62 -1.66 5.95
C ASN A 151 26.58 -1.09 7.37
N ALA A 152 27.73 -1.07 8.04
CA ALA A 152 27.85 -0.66 9.45
C ALA A 152 27.36 0.80 9.69
N GLY A 153 27.58 1.69 8.72
CA GLY A 153 27.09 3.08 8.79
C GLY A 153 25.57 3.16 8.76
N LEU A 154 24.95 2.48 7.80
CA LEU A 154 23.50 2.40 7.69
C LEU A 154 22.90 1.70 8.89
N GLN A 155 23.44 0.56 9.30
CA GLN A 155 22.94 -0.17 10.46
C GLN A 155 22.88 0.69 11.71
N ASN A 156 23.95 1.46 11.99
CA ASN A 156 24.00 2.37 13.12
C ASN A 156 23.01 3.54 12.95
N MET A 157 22.84 4.08 11.73
CA MET A 157 21.91 5.17 11.44
C MET A 157 20.47 4.74 11.69
N PHE A 158 20.06 3.57 11.15
CA PHE A 158 18.72 3.03 11.35
C PHE A 158 18.46 2.66 12.80
N ARG A 159 19.41 2.02 13.48
CA ARG A 159 19.29 1.69 14.90
C ARG A 159 19.04 2.94 15.74
N ARG A 160 19.84 3.99 15.60
CA ARG A 160 19.65 5.24 16.34
C ARG A 160 18.33 5.90 16.06
N PHE A 161 17.85 5.80 14.82
CA PHE A 161 16.54 6.31 14.44
C PHE A 161 15.42 5.54 15.13
N PHE A 162 15.45 4.21 15.13
CA PHE A 162 14.43 3.37 15.75
C PHE A 162 14.44 3.45 17.30
N GLU A 163 15.60 3.64 17.90
CA GLU A 163 15.74 3.79 19.36
C GLU A 163 15.34 5.18 19.87
N ASN A 164 15.19 6.16 18.99
CA ASN A 164 14.80 7.52 19.37
C ASN A 164 13.29 7.59 19.67
N PRO A 165 12.86 7.89 20.91
CA PRO A 165 11.45 7.94 21.26
C PRO A 165 10.65 9.07 20.59
N ASN A 166 11.33 10.02 19.96
CA ASN A 166 10.72 11.16 19.27
C ASN A 166 10.58 10.93 17.76
N THR A 167 10.85 9.73 17.29
CA THR A 167 10.70 9.37 15.87
C THR A 167 9.68 8.25 15.69
N PHE A 168 9.13 8.15 14.48
CA PHE A 168 8.24 7.05 14.12
C PHE A 168 8.65 6.43 12.78
N THR A 169 8.22 5.18 12.58
CA THR A 169 8.45 4.47 11.32
C THR A 169 7.14 3.89 10.81
N LEU A 170 6.85 4.11 9.55
CA LEU A 170 5.77 3.48 8.79
C LEU A 170 6.36 2.60 7.70
N GLY A 171 6.11 1.32 7.76
CA GLY A 171 6.42 0.38 6.67
C GLY A 171 5.14 -0.06 5.97
N VAL A 172 5.10 0.05 4.64
CA VAL A 172 3.96 -0.36 3.83
C VAL A 172 4.39 -1.47 2.87
N CYS A 173 3.66 -2.60 2.85
CA CYS A 173 3.90 -3.72 1.96
C CYS A 173 5.38 -4.16 1.97
N ASN A 174 6.10 -3.99 0.87
CA ASN A 174 7.53 -4.32 0.77
C ASN A 174 8.40 -3.54 1.77
N GLY A 175 8.04 -2.28 2.08
CA GLY A 175 8.67 -1.50 3.15
C GLY A 175 8.46 -2.10 4.54
N CYS A 176 7.27 -2.65 4.83
CA CYS A 176 7.01 -3.38 6.08
C CYS A 176 7.86 -4.65 6.17
N GLN A 177 7.95 -5.40 5.07
CA GLN A 177 8.79 -6.60 4.97
C GLN A 177 10.27 -6.29 5.16
N MET A 178 10.74 -5.16 4.64
CA MET A 178 12.10 -4.68 4.86
C MET A 178 12.35 -4.33 6.33
N VAL A 179 11.50 -3.46 6.91
CA VAL A 179 11.64 -2.98 8.30
C VAL A 179 11.59 -4.15 9.29
N SER A 180 10.73 -5.14 9.07
CA SER A 180 10.60 -6.32 9.93
C SER A 180 11.89 -7.15 10.03
N GLN A 181 12.80 -7.03 9.05
CA GLN A 181 14.08 -7.75 9.01
C GLN A 181 15.24 -6.96 9.65
N LEU A 182 15.00 -5.70 10.08
CA LEU A 182 16.03 -4.84 10.68
C LEU A 182 16.14 -4.97 12.21
N LYS A 183 15.71 -6.10 12.76
CA LYS A 183 15.74 -6.37 14.22
C LYS A 183 17.17 -6.45 14.75
#